data_8b5e45187b5011ac354bc5e92436dc3b
#
_entry.id   8b5e45187b5011ac354bc5e92436dc3b
#
_cell.length_a   1.000
_cell.length_b   1.000
_cell.length_c   1.000
_cell.angle_alpha   90.00
_cell.angle_beta   90.00
_cell.angle_gamma   90.00
#
_symmetry.space_group_name_H-M   'P 1'
#
loop_
_entity.id
_entity.type
_entity.pdbx_description
1 polymer ?
#
loop_
_entity_poly.entity_id
_entity_poly.type
_entity_poly.pdbx_seq_one_letter_code
_entity_poly.pdbx_strand_id
1 'polypeptide(L)'
;MTLQARLLLALIAVTPMTIHAKDTWTTPAEASSFRTTPSYAETQAFLRRLARAAPDTIRLETFGTTPEGRPMTVVVAGKDGDLTPERARAAGKPIVLLQAGIHPGEIEGKDAGLMLLRDFATMGRLPHLLDHAVLVYIPVYSVDGHENSGPYFRINQNGPEEMGFRGQSQYLNLNRDYVKADAPETRAWLTL
;
A
#
# COMPACT_ATOMS: atom_id res chain seq x y z
N MET A 1 -71.28 3.94 39.23
CA MET A 1 -70.16 2.98 39.10
C MET A 1 -69.48 3.29 37.77
N THR A 2 -68.36 4.01 37.84
CA THR A 2 -67.61 4.45 36.66
C THR A 2 -66.34 3.64 36.56
N LEU A 3 -66.19 2.87 35.47
CA LEU A 3 -65.10 2.00 35.19
C LEU A 3 -63.99 2.87 34.43
N GLN A 4 -62.88 3.17 35.08
CA GLN A 4 -61.75 3.83 34.45
C GLN A 4 -60.86 2.80 33.79
N ALA A 5 -60.82 2.81 32.46
CA ALA A 5 -59.87 2.05 31.67
C ALA A 5 -58.49 2.72 31.71
N ARG A 6 -57.47 2.05 32.27
CA ARG A 6 -56.05 2.48 32.22
C ARG A 6 -55.42 1.92 30.95
N LEU A 7 -55.11 2.83 30.01
CA LEU A 7 -54.35 2.51 28.80
C LEU A 7 -52.85 2.43 29.18
N LEU A 8 -52.26 1.25 29.08
CA LEU A 8 -50.82 1.06 29.24
C LEU A 8 -50.17 1.26 27.87
N LEU A 9 -49.49 2.39 27.68
CA LEU A 9 -48.63 2.62 26.51
C LEU A 9 -47.30 1.91 26.75
N ALA A 10 -47.06 0.83 26.03
CA ALA A 10 -45.73 0.18 25.98
C ALA A 10 -44.82 0.94 24.99
N LEU A 11 -43.84 1.65 25.52
CA LEU A 11 -42.80 2.32 24.73
C LEU A 11 -41.80 1.25 24.27
N ILE A 12 -41.87 0.85 23.00
CA ILE A 12 -40.84 -0.02 22.39
C ILE A 12 -39.66 0.85 22.06
N ALA A 13 -38.59 0.75 22.86
CA ALA A 13 -37.32 1.37 22.57
C ALA A 13 -36.65 0.61 21.41
N VAL A 14 -36.69 1.17 20.20
CA VAL A 14 -35.93 0.68 19.06
C VAL A 14 -34.49 1.17 19.23
N THR A 15 -33.61 0.32 19.75
CA THR A 15 -32.19 0.57 19.73
C THR A 15 -31.69 0.48 18.29
N PRO A 16 -31.00 1.51 17.74
CA PRO A 16 -30.43 1.40 16.43
C PRO A 16 -29.31 0.36 16.45
N MET A 17 -29.54 -0.74 15.75
CA MET A 17 -28.54 -1.77 15.52
C MET A 17 -27.54 -1.18 14.51
N THR A 18 -26.42 -0.67 15.00
CA THR A 18 -25.28 -0.27 14.16
C THR A 18 -24.73 -1.53 13.50
N ILE A 19 -25.14 -1.77 12.27
CA ILE A 19 -24.51 -2.77 11.42
C ILE A 19 -23.11 -2.22 11.14
N HIS A 20 -22.10 -2.68 11.87
CA HIS A 20 -20.71 -2.49 11.47
C HIS A 20 -20.54 -3.23 10.15
N ALA A 21 -20.49 -2.49 9.05
CA ALA A 21 -20.08 -3.05 7.77
C ALA A 21 -18.72 -3.73 8.02
N LYS A 22 -18.63 -5.04 7.75
CA LYS A 22 -17.37 -5.79 7.86
C LYS A 22 -16.35 -5.04 7.00
N ASP A 23 -15.30 -4.54 7.63
CA ASP A 23 -14.29 -3.73 6.96
C ASP A 23 -13.70 -4.55 5.80
N THR A 24 -14.09 -4.21 4.58
CA THR A 24 -13.62 -4.90 3.40
C THR A 24 -12.25 -4.34 3.07
N TRP A 25 -11.22 -5.16 3.17
CA TRP A 25 -9.85 -4.81 2.80
C TRP A 25 -9.64 -4.89 1.28
N THR A 26 -10.65 -4.47 0.52
CA THR A 26 -10.56 -4.35 -0.94
C THR A 26 -9.58 -3.24 -1.30
N THR A 27 -8.62 -3.53 -2.15
CA THR A 27 -7.69 -2.51 -2.66
C THR A 27 -8.38 -1.60 -3.67
N PRO A 28 -7.88 -0.38 -3.93
CA PRO A 28 -8.47 0.49 -4.93
C PRO A 28 -8.52 -0.14 -6.34
N ALA A 29 -7.49 -0.90 -6.72
CA ALA A 29 -7.47 -1.61 -8.00
C ALA A 29 -8.60 -2.67 -8.07
N GLU A 30 -8.77 -3.49 -7.03
CA GLU A 30 -9.89 -4.45 -6.96
C GLU A 30 -11.25 -3.76 -7.00
N ALA A 31 -11.40 -2.61 -6.32
CA ALA A 31 -12.66 -1.86 -6.28
C ALA A 31 -13.08 -1.37 -7.68
N SER A 32 -12.12 -1.08 -8.56
CA SER A 32 -12.38 -0.71 -9.97
C SER A 32 -12.47 -1.92 -10.91
N SER A 33 -12.38 -3.16 -10.39
CA SER A 33 -12.21 -4.38 -11.19
C SER A 33 -10.97 -4.31 -12.08
N PHE A 34 -9.89 -3.75 -11.54
CA PHE A 34 -8.58 -3.56 -12.19
C PHE A 34 -8.60 -2.66 -13.44
N ARG A 35 -9.62 -1.82 -13.60
CA ARG A 35 -9.66 -0.84 -14.68
C ARG A 35 -8.82 0.40 -14.41
N THR A 36 -8.65 0.74 -13.14
CA THR A 36 -7.79 1.83 -12.68
C THR A 36 -6.76 1.33 -11.70
N THR A 37 -5.65 2.02 -11.60
CA THR A 37 -4.63 1.80 -10.58
C THR A 37 -4.64 2.98 -9.59
N PRO A 38 -4.42 2.75 -8.28
CA PRO A 38 -4.47 3.84 -7.31
C PRO A 38 -3.38 4.88 -7.56
N SER A 39 -3.72 6.15 -7.36
CA SER A 39 -2.76 7.24 -7.22
C SER A 39 -1.78 7.00 -6.08
N TYR A 40 -0.70 7.78 -6.02
CA TYR A 40 0.23 7.67 -4.90
C TYR A 40 -0.44 8.02 -3.56
N ALA A 41 -1.31 9.01 -3.54
CA ALA A 41 -2.07 9.40 -2.35
C ALA A 41 -2.98 8.26 -1.84
N GLU A 42 -3.71 7.60 -2.72
CA GLU A 42 -4.56 6.44 -2.38
C GLU A 42 -3.72 5.25 -1.93
N THR A 43 -2.61 4.97 -2.61
CA THR A 43 -1.63 3.96 -2.20
C THR A 43 -1.15 4.20 -0.77
N GLN A 44 -0.73 5.44 -0.46
CA GLN A 44 -0.29 5.83 0.88
C GLN A 44 -1.41 5.73 1.92
N ALA A 45 -2.64 6.10 1.57
CA ALA A 45 -3.79 5.99 2.46
C ALA A 45 -4.08 4.53 2.83
N PHE A 46 -4.05 3.64 1.85
CA PHE A 46 -4.23 2.20 2.05
C PHE A 46 -3.12 1.60 2.93
N LEU A 47 -1.86 1.92 2.65
CA LEU A 47 -0.71 1.47 3.44
C LEU A 47 -0.78 1.96 4.90
N ARG A 48 -1.10 3.23 5.12
CA ARG A 48 -1.29 3.77 6.49
C ARG A 48 -2.43 3.07 7.23
N ARG A 49 -3.50 2.70 6.52
CA ARG A 49 -4.61 1.92 7.09
C ARG A 49 -4.15 0.53 7.51
N LEU A 50 -3.38 -0.17 6.67
CA LEU A 50 -2.79 -1.47 7.00
C LEU A 50 -1.86 -1.39 8.21
N ALA A 51 -0.94 -0.43 8.24
CA ALA A 51 0.01 -0.27 9.33
C ALA A 51 -0.68 0.02 10.67
N ARG A 52 -1.78 0.79 10.66
CA ARG A 52 -2.58 1.00 11.89
C ARG A 52 -3.33 -0.25 12.34
N ALA A 53 -3.77 -1.08 11.40
CA ALA A 53 -4.51 -2.30 11.73
C ALA A 53 -3.60 -3.45 12.18
N ALA A 54 -2.36 -3.47 11.74
CA ALA A 54 -1.40 -4.53 12.03
C ALA A 54 0.01 -3.96 12.34
N PRO A 55 0.16 -3.19 13.43
CA PRO A 55 1.41 -2.48 13.75
C PRO A 55 2.60 -3.42 14.06
N ASP A 56 2.32 -4.65 14.49
CA ASP A 56 3.35 -5.67 14.73
C ASP A 56 3.80 -6.41 13.46
N THR A 57 3.07 -6.18 12.34
CA THR A 57 3.33 -6.84 11.06
C THR A 57 3.79 -5.87 9.98
N ILE A 58 3.28 -4.63 9.98
CA ILE A 58 3.52 -3.63 8.95
C ILE A 58 4.07 -2.34 9.56
N ARG A 59 5.22 -1.91 9.06
CA ARG A 59 5.83 -0.62 9.37
C ARG A 59 6.05 0.17 8.08
N LEU A 60 5.78 1.47 8.12
CA LEU A 60 6.03 2.39 7.01
C LEU A 60 7.19 3.32 7.38
N GLU A 61 8.09 3.52 6.43
CA GLU A 61 9.18 4.47 6.55
C GLU A 61 9.29 5.32 5.27
N THR A 62 9.85 6.51 5.42
CA THR A 62 10.25 7.35 4.29
C THR A 62 11.75 7.22 4.13
N PHE A 63 12.22 6.77 2.97
CA PHE A 63 13.64 6.59 2.69
C PHE A 63 14.23 7.69 1.81
N GLY A 64 13.41 8.59 1.28
CA GLY A 64 13.86 9.70 0.44
C GLY A 64 12.73 10.65 0.09
N THR A 65 13.10 11.65 -0.71
CA THR A 65 12.16 12.63 -1.27
C THR A 65 12.48 12.81 -2.75
N THR A 66 11.45 12.85 -3.58
CA THR A 66 11.58 13.05 -5.02
C THR A 66 11.92 14.51 -5.35
N PRO A 67 12.34 14.82 -6.59
CA PRO A 67 12.55 16.20 -7.05
C PRO A 67 11.33 17.11 -6.89
N GLU A 68 10.11 16.58 -7.00
CA GLU A 68 8.87 17.33 -6.80
C GLU A 68 8.41 17.36 -5.33
N GLY A 69 9.26 16.91 -4.39
CA GLY A 69 9.00 17.02 -2.96
C GLY A 69 8.08 15.94 -2.38
N ARG A 70 7.80 14.86 -3.11
CA ARG A 70 6.99 13.75 -2.60
C ARG A 70 7.83 12.79 -1.77
N PRO A 71 7.36 12.34 -0.60
CA PRO A 71 8.07 11.34 0.19
C PRO A 71 8.11 10.00 -0.57
N MET A 72 9.23 9.31 -0.53
CA MET A 72 9.39 7.96 -1.06
C MET A 72 9.21 6.96 0.08
N THR A 73 8.20 6.13 -0.01
CA THR A 73 7.82 5.21 1.07
C THR A 73 8.32 3.80 0.82
N VAL A 74 8.84 3.20 1.87
CA VAL A 74 9.12 1.78 1.97
C VAL A 74 8.23 1.15 3.04
N VAL A 75 7.80 -0.07 2.81
CA VAL A 75 7.02 -0.90 3.73
C VAL A 75 7.93 -2.01 4.24
N VAL A 76 8.01 -2.17 5.55
CA VAL A 76 8.62 -3.35 6.17
C VAL A 76 7.49 -4.25 6.64
N ALA A 77 7.47 -5.48 6.17
CA ALA A 77 6.54 -6.50 6.64
C ALA A 77 7.30 -7.66 7.30
N GLY A 78 6.94 -7.97 8.52
CA GLY A 78 7.56 -8.99 9.34
C GLY A 78 6.57 -9.65 10.28
N LYS A 79 7.01 -10.67 10.98
CA LYS A 79 6.24 -11.35 12.02
C LYS A 79 6.87 -11.07 13.39
N ASP A 80 6.04 -11.07 14.43
CA ASP A 80 6.48 -10.92 15.83
C ASP A 80 7.27 -9.64 16.10
N GLY A 81 6.98 -8.58 15.31
CA GLY A 81 7.66 -7.30 15.40
C GLY A 81 9.09 -7.28 14.84
N ASP A 82 9.46 -8.22 13.97
CA ASP A 82 10.76 -8.26 13.27
C ASP A 82 10.83 -7.17 12.17
N LEU A 83 10.60 -5.93 12.57
CA LEU A 83 10.44 -4.79 11.67
C LEU A 83 11.68 -3.87 11.60
N THR A 84 12.80 -4.32 12.19
CA THR A 84 14.10 -3.62 12.07
C THR A 84 15.19 -4.57 11.61
N PRO A 85 16.26 -4.05 10.97
CA PRO A 85 17.38 -4.88 10.53
C PRO A 85 18.02 -5.71 11.67
N GLU A 86 18.09 -5.14 12.89
CA GLU A 86 18.65 -5.81 14.06
C GLU A 86 17.78 -7.00 14.50
N ARG A 87 16.46 -6.80 14.54
CA ARG A 87 15.51 -7.86 14.91
C ARG A 87 15.46 -8.96 13.86
N ALA A 88 15.45 -8.61 12.57
CA ALA A 88 15.50 -9.58 11.49
C ALA A 88 16.76 -10.45 11.56
N ARG A 89 17.94 -9.82 11.80
CA ARG A 89 19.21 -10.55 12.00
C ARG A 89 19.18 -11.43 13.24
N ALA A 90 18.65 -10.93 14.35
CA ALA A 90 18.54 -11.73 15.58
C ALA A 90 17.62 -12.94 15.42
N ALA A 91 16.57 -12.81 14.60
CA ALA A 91 15.65 -13.89 14.25
C ALA A 91 16.23 -14.85 13.19
N GLY A 92 17.41 -14.57 12.62
CA GLY A 92 18.01 -15.36 11.54
C GLY A 92 17.24 -15.32 10.22
N LYS A 93 16.42 -14.28 10.01
CA LYS A 93 15.59 -14.14 8.82
C LYS A 93 16.30 -13.34 7.73
N PRO A 94 16.33 -13.82 6.48
CA PRO A 94 16.75 -13.01 5.35
C PRO A 94 15.79 -11.82 5.15
N ILE A 95 16.36 -10.71 4.67
CA ILE A 95 15.60 -9.53 4.28
C ILE A 95 15.47 -9.57 2.75
N VAL A 96 14.23 -9.57 2.27
CA VAL A 96 13.91 -9.62 0.84
C VAL A 96 13.42 -8.25 0.41
N LEU A 97 14.16 -7.58 -0.49
CA LEU A 97 13.74 -6.33 -1.09
C LEU A 97 12.91 -6.59 -2.35
N LEU A 98 11.67 -6.13 -2.35
CA LEU A 98 10.81 -6.03 -3.52
C LEU A 98 10.66 -4.57 -3.92
N GLN A 99 10.90 -4.27 -5.18
CA GLN A 99 10.75 -2.93 -5.72
C GLN A 99 9.80 -2.94 -6.91
N ALA A 100 8.76 -2.10 -6.84
CA ALA A 100 7.79 -1.90 -7.90
C ALA A 100 7.84 -0.46 -8.44
N GLY A 101 7.25 -0.23 -9.60
CA GLY A 101 7.07 1.09 -10.16
C GLY A 101 8.36 1.83 -10.52
N ILE A 102 9.42 1.11 -10.94
CA ILE A 102 10.62 1.74 -11.52
C ILE A 102 10.27 2.41 -12.86
N HIS A 103 9.39 1.80 -13.62
CA HIS A 103 8.66 2.44 -14.70
C HIS A 103 7.19 2.54 -14.27
N PRO A 104 6.70 3.72 -13.98
CA PRO A 104 5.41 3.90 -13.30
C PRO A 104 4.17 3.35 -14.01
N GLY A 105 4.25 3.15 -15.30
CA GLY A 105 3.19 2.50 -16.07
C GLY A 105 3.13 0.97 -15.92
N GLU A 106 4.12 0.36 -15.27
CA GLU A 106 4.17 -1.05 -14.92
C GLU A 106 3.60 -1.21 -13.51
N ILE A 107 2.26 -1.32 -13.42
CA ILE A 107 1.51 -1.19 -12.16
C ILE A 107 1.34 -2.52 -11.41
N GLU A 108 1.64 -3.64 -12.04
CA GLU A 108 1.36 -4.98 -11.53
C GLU A 108 2.01 -5.22 -10.16
N GLY A 109 3.28 -4.82 -10.04
CA GLY A 109 4.02 -4.98 -8.78
C GLY A 109 3.46 -4.12 -7.64
N LYS A 110 2.95 -2.92 -7.96
CA LYS A 110 2.30 -2.05 -6.98
C LYS A 110 0.98 -2.66 -6.52
N ASP A 111 0.09 -2.98 -7.44
CA ASP A 111 -1.27 -3.41 -7.09
C ASP A 111 -1.27 -4.79 -6.45
N ALA A 112 -0.49 -5.74 -6.96
CA ALA A 112 -0.29 -7.05 -6.35
C ALA A 112 0.39 -6.96 -4.97
N GLY A 113 1.33 -6.04 -4.79
CA GLY A 113 1.99 -5.83 -3.50
C GLY A 113 1.04 -5.31 -2.43
N LEU A 114 0.11 -4.41 -2.77
CA LEU A 114 -0.93 -3.97 -1.84
C LEU A 114 -1.85 -5.13 -1.41
N MET A 115 -2.21 -6.01 -2.35
CA MET A 115 -3.00 -7.22 -2.07
C MET A 115 -2.23 -8.17 -1.16
N LEU A 116 -0.94 -8.40 -1.44
CA LEU A 116 -0.07 -9.27 -0.65
C LEU A 116 0.07 -8.77 0.79
N LEU A 117 0.34 -7.47 0.97
CA LEU A 117 0.43 -6.86 2.30
C LEU A 117 -0.88 -6.99 3.09
N ARG A 118 -2.02 -6.75 2.44
CA ARG A 118 -3.34 -6.99 3.04
C ARG A 118 -3.49 -8.42 3.49
N ASP A 119 -3.12 -9.37 2.65
CA ASP A 119 -3.27 -10.80 2.93
C ASP A 119 -2.43 -11.22 4.15
N PHE A 120 -1.23 -10.67 4.32
CA PHE A 120 -0.43 -10.87 5.52
C PHE A 120 -1.06 -10.22 6.76
N ALA A 121 -1.43 -8.94 6.62
CA ALA A 121 -1.74 -8.08 7.76
C ALA A 121 -3.14 -8.31 8.33
N THR A 122 -4.15 -8.59 7.48
CA THR A 122 -5.55 -8.53 7.88
C THR A 122 -6.38 -9.75 7.51
N MET A 123 -5.95 -10.53 6.53
CA MET A 123 -6.73 -11.67 6.02
C MET A 123 -6.27 -13.01 6.57
N GLY A 124 -5.15 -13.05 7.29
CA GLY A 124 -4.55 -14.30 7.77
C GLY A 124 -4.17 -15.29 6.65
N ARG A 125 -3.90 -14.75 5.45
CA ARG A 125 -3.47 -15.54 4.30
C ARG A 125 -1.95 -15.51 4.21
N LEU A 126 -1.35 -16.61 3.76
CA LEU A 126 0.10 -16.74 3.54
C LEU A 126 0.99 -16.33 4.74
N PRO A 127 0.54 -16.48 6.01
CA PRO A 127 1.29 -16.00 7.17
C PRO A 127 2.66 -16.68 7.28
N HIS A 128 2.80 -17.91 6.74
CA HIS A 128 4.03 -18.70 6.76
C HIS A 128 5.19 -18.04 5.99
N LEU A 129 4.93 -17.13 5.05
CA LEU A 129 6.00 -16.44 4.32
C LEU A 129 6.81 -15.52 5.24
N LEU A 130 6.16 -14.89 6.22
CA LEU A 130 6.81 -14.04 7.22
C LEU A 130 7.46 -14.84 8.36
N ASP A 131 7.23 -16.15 8.44
CA ASP A 131 7.97 -17.02 9.37
C ASP A 131 9.46 -17.13 8.98
N HIS A 132 9.75 -17.00 7.69
CA HIS A 132 11.06 -17.30 7.13
C HIS A 132 11.80 -16.09 6.54
N ALA A 133 11.14 -14.94 6.40
CA ALA A 133 11.75 -13.74 5.83
C ALA A 133 11.09 -12.45 6.36
N VAL A 134 11.84 -11.37 6.29
CA VAL A 134 11.29 -10.01 6.40
C VAL A 134 11.23 -9.41 5.00
N LEU A 135 10.08 -8.86 4.64
CA LEU A 135 9.87 -8.22 3.35
C LEU A 135 10.07 -6.70 3.50
N VAL A 136 10.94 -6.14 2.67
CA VAL A 136 11.10 -4.71 2.47
C VAL A 136 10.54 -4.39 1.08
N TYR A 137 9.49 -3.59 1.02
CA TYR A 137 8.74 -3.38 -0.21
C TYR A 137 8.60 -1.91 -0.56
N ILE A 138 9.06 -1.53 -1.75
CA ILE A 138 8.87 -0.20 -2.34
C ILE A 138 7.72 -0.30 -3.34
N PRO A 139 6.52 0.23 -3.04
CA PRO A 139 5.35 0.12 -3.91
C PRO A 139 5.46 0.94 -5.19
N VAL A 140 6.05 2.12 -5.08
CA VAL A 140 6.28 3.04 -6.21
C VAL A 140 7.66 3.66 -6.06
N TYR A 141 8.60 3.26 -6.92
CA TYR A 141 9.95 3.80 -6.87
C TYR A 141 10.04 5.16 -7.59
N SER A 142 9.48 5.27 -8.80
CA SER A 142 9.41 6.52 -9.56
C SER A 142 8.11 7.26 -9.26
N VAL A 143 8.01 7.91 -8.09
CA VAL A 143 6.76 8.52 -7.61
C VAL A 143 6.32 9.67 -8.52
N ASP A 144 7.23 10.57 -8.92
CA ASP A 144 6.87 11.71 -9.77
C ASP A 144 6.41 11.25 -11.16
N GLY A 145 7.06 10.23 -11.73
CA GLY A 145 6.60 9.65 -12.98
C GLY A 145 5.25 8.93 -12.85
N HIS A 146 4.96 8.37 -11.67
CA HIS A 146 3.66 7.74 -11.38
C HIS A 146 2.53 8.77 -11.33
N GLU A 147 2.76 9.92 -10.72
CA GLU A 147 1.77 10.99 -10.61
C GLU A 147 1.63 11.80 -11.93
N ASN A 148 2.59 11.69 -12.84
CA ASN A 148 2.45 12.17 -14.21
C ASN A 148 1.78 11.06 -15.05
N SER A 149 0.46 10.88 -14.87
CA SER A 149 -0.31 9.83 -15.51
C SER A 149 -1.10 10.32 -16.72
N GLY A 150 -1.42 9.39 -17.62
CA GLY A 150 -2.24 9.65 -18.77
C GLY A 150 -2.54 8.40 -19.58
N PRO A 151 -3.55 8.45 -20.48
CA PRO A 151 -4.04 7.27 -21.18
C PRO A 151 -3.10 6.78 -22.30
N TYR A 152 -2.09 7.57 -22.70
CA TYR A 152 -1.26 7.29 -23.86
C TYR A 152 0.22 7.05 -23.56
N PHE A 153 0.65 7.08 -22.30
CA PHE A 153 2.07 6.92 -21.96
C PHE A 153 2.61 5.50 -22.19
N ARG A 154 1.74 4.51 -22.27
CA ARG A 154 2.08 3.09 -22.49
C ARG A 154 1.18 2.45 -23.52
N ILE A 155 1.14 3.01 -24.71
CA ILE A 155 0.24 2.63 -25.83
C ILE A 155 0.35 1.17 -26.29
N ASN A 156 1.44 0.48 -25.96
CA ASN A 156 1.68 -0.92 -26.30
C ASN A 156 1.43 -1.88 -25.12
N GLN A 157 0.87 -1.38 -24.00
CA GLN A 157 0.49 -2.20 -22.86
C GLN A 157 -1.02 -2.27 -22.71
N ASN A 158 -1.50 -3.45 -22.36
CA ASN A 158 -2.89 -3.67 -21.96
C ASN A 158 -3.04 -3.42 -20.46
N GLY A 159 -2.99 -2.16 -20.08
CA GLY A 159 -2.99 -1.72 -18.68
C GLY A 159 -4.26 -0.98 -18.29
N PRO A 160 -4.25 -0.30 -17.14
CA PRO A 160 -5.37 0.52 -16.68
C PRO A 160 -5.65 1.69 -17.64
N GLU A 161 -6.79 2.36 -17.42
CA GLU A 161 -7.25 3.49 -18.25
C GLU A 161 -6.23 4.63 -18.32
N GLU A 162 -5.51 4.87 -17.22
CA GLU A 162 -4.37 5.79 -17.17
C GLU A 162 -3.17 5.14 -16.48
N MET A 163 -1.99 5.46 -16.98
CA MET A 163 -0.72 4.90 -16.52
C MET A 163 0.33 6.01 -16.39
N GLY A 164 1.27 5.83 -15.45
CA GLY A 164 2.33 6.78 -15.21
C GLY A 164 3.34 6.87 -16.36
N PHE A 165 3.97 8.03 -16.45
CA PHE A 165 5.06 8.30 -17.39
C PHE A 165 6.29 7.45 -17.08
N ARG A 166 7.01 6.99 -18.11
CA ARG A 166 8.13 6.04 -17.96
C ARG A 166 9.31 6.59 -17.15
N GLY A 167 9.61 7.88 -17.27
CA GLY A 167 10.69 8.55 -16.55
C GLY A 167 10.21 9.19 -15.25
N GLN A 168 11.13 9.64 -14.43
CA GLN A 168 10.82 10.51 -13.29
C GLN A 168 10.69 11.98 -13.76
N SER A 169 10.44 12.94 -12.86
CA SER A 169 10.13 14.34 -13.21
C SER A 169 11.26 15.08 -13.96
N GLN A 170 12.50 14.64 -13.83
CA GLN A 170 13.64 15.18 -14.59
C GLN A 170 13.92 14.39 -15.89
N TYR A 171 12.97 13.55 -16.33
CA TYR A 171 13.04 12.70 -17.52
C TYR A 171 14.15 11.64 -17.48
N LEU A 172 14.71 11.35 -16.30
CA LEU A 172 15.66 10.26 -16.13
C LEU A 172 14.94 8.92 -16.07
N ASN A 173 15.55 7.89 -16.65
CA ASN A 173 15.09 6.52 -16.51
C ASN A 173 15.81 5.85 -15.34
N LEU A 174 15.15 5.67 -14.21
CA LEU A 174 15.74 5.09 -13.00
C LEU A 174 16.31 3.69 -13.24
N ASN A 175 15.76 2.92 -14.18
CA ASN A 175 16.30 1.60 -14.58
C ASN A 175 17.59 1.70 -15.45
N ARG A 176 18.16 2.88 -15.59
CA ARG A 176 19.47 3.13 -16.23
C ARG A 176 20.41 3.91 -15.31
N ASP A 177 19.99 4.15 -14.07
CA ASP A 177 20.67 5.07 -13.16
C ASP A 177 21.44 4.40 -12.02
N TYR A 178 21.28 3.10 -11.80
CA TYR A 178 21.90 2.36 -10.68
C TYR A 178 23.42 2.46 -10.61
N VAL A 179 24.10 2.63 -11.74
CA VAL A 179 25.56 2.78 -11.79
C VAL A 179 25.99 4.24 -11.59
N LYS A 180 25.19 5.18 -12.13
CA LYS A 180 25.52 6.60 -12.12
C LYS A 180 25.00 7.33 -10.88
N ALA A 181 23.83 6.94 -10.40
CA ALA A 181 23.13 7.57 -9.27
C ALA A 181 22.95 9.09 -9.45
N ASP A 182 22.60 9.52 -10.67
CA ASP A 182 22.33 10.92 -10.99
C ASP A 182 20.99 11.37 -10.37
N ALA A 183 20.00 10.46 -10.34
CA ALA A 183 18.69 10.74 -9.77
C ALA A 183 18.71 10.74 -8.22
N PRO A 184 18.03 11.69 -7.57
CA PRO A 184 17.90 11.69 -6.11
C PRO A 184 17.22 10.42 -5.57
N GLU A 185 16.29 9.84 -6.32
CA GLU A 185 15.63 8.58 -5.99
C GLU A 185 16.64 7.43 -5.88
N THR A 186 17.57 7.34 -6.84
CA THR A 186 18.60 6.30 -6.82
C THR A 186 19.57 6.49 -5.66
N ARG A 187 19.97 7.75 -5.37
CA ARG A 187 20.81 8.03 -4.20
C ARG A 187 20.13 7.65 -2.89
N ALA A 188 18.84 7.96 -2.76
CA ALA A 188 18.06 7.57 -1.59
C ALA A 188 17.95 6.03 -1.46
N TRP A 189 17.74 5.34 -2.58
CA TRP A 189 17.66 3.87 -2.61
C TRP A 189 18.98 3.21 -2.18
N LEU A 190 20.12 3.77 -2.57
CA LEU A 190 21.46 3.24 -2.20
C LEU A 190 21.77 3.38 -0.71
N THR A 191 21.00 4.18 0.02
CA THR A 191 21.17 4.40 1.46
C THR A 191 20.12 3.67 2.31
N LEU A 192 19.15 3.03 1.67
CA LEU A 192 18.13 2.23 2.31
C LEU A 192 18.70 0.91 2.84
#